data_e4b72d47497c5859b9675c60ef39edcd
#
_entry.id   e4b72d47497c5859b9675c60ef39edcd
#
_cell.length_a   1.000
_cell.length_b   1.000
_cell.length_c   1.000
_cell.angle_alpha   90.00
_cell.angle_beta   90.00
_cell.angle_gamma   90.00
#
_symmetry.space_group_name_H-M   'P 1'
#
loop_
_entity.id
_entity.type
_entity.pdbx_description
1 polymer ?
#
loop_
_entity_poly.entity_id
_entity_poly.type
_entity_poly.pdbx_seq_one_letter_code
_entity_poly.pdbx_strand_id
1 'polypeptide(L)'
;DREIQAFKSEPYYRISAIFAATSEDGTKNEVKAELNKRFSTHEEALAFLEQCKTASFKISSIARKPLKRTPAPPFTTSTLQQEAARKLGFTVSQTMMVAQRLYEAGRITYMRTDSVNLSSLAISTTQKEIERLYGTEYSQTRKYHTSSKGAQEAHEAIRPTDMSAHNIDGTSQEKRLYDLIWKRTAASQMADAKIDKTTVSIAIFDTEGHEEADLQFVATGEVITFDGFLKVYRESTDDENENEDTSHALPAMNEGQLLERRSIVSTERYSMGPSR
;
A
#
# COMPACT_ATOMS: atom_id res chain seq x y z
N ASP A 1 21.41 3.06 13.67
CA ASP A 1 21.44 4.28 14.52
C ASP A 1 22.45 5.34 14.03
N ARG A 2 23.69 4.99 13.64
CA ARG A 2 24.68 5.95 13.13
C ARG A 2 24.24 6.57 11.79
N GLU A 3 23.66 5.80 10.88
CA GLU A 3 23.15 6.31 9.61
C GLU A 3 21.95 7.24 9.80
N ILE A 4 21.08 6.93 10.76
CA ILE A 4 19.93 7.77 11.11
C ILE A 4 20.41 9.11 11.72
N GLN A 5 21.44 9.08 12.57
CA GLN A 5 22.02 10.29 13.17
C GLN A 5 22.81 11.16 12.18
N ALA A 6 23.41 10.55 11.17
CA ALA A 6 24.17 11.23 10.12
C ALA A 6 23.30 11.73 8.96
N PHE A 7 22.04 11.31 8.89
CA PHE A 7 21.15 11.67 7.78
C PHE A 7 20.80 13.17 7.85
N LYS A 8 21.06 13.86 6.76
CA LYS A 8 20.61 15.23 6.52
C LYS A 8 19.44 15.20 5.56
N SER A 9 18.30 15.66 6.02
CA SER A 9 17.12 15.82 5.17
C SER A 9 17.38 16.94 4.16
N GLU A 10 17.22 16.63 2.89
CA GLU A 10 17.36 17.60 1.80
C GLU A 10 15.99 17.90 1.19
N PRO A 11 15.69 19.17 0.89
CA PRO A 11 14.45 19.51 0.21
C PRO A 11 14.50 19.09 -1.25
N TYR A 12 13.36 18.70 -1.77
CA TYR A 12 13.12 18.47 -3.19
C TYR A 12 11.70 18.93 -3.57
N TYR A 13 11.50 19.18 -4.84
CA TYR A 13 10.24 19.73 -5.35
C TYR A 13 9.58 18.72 -6.28
N ARG A 14 8.37 18.29 -5.91
CA ARG A 14 7.51 17.44 -6.74
C ARG A 14 6.54 18.31 -7.52
N ILE A 15 6.39 18.01 -8.80
CA ILE A 15 5.42 18.67 -9.65
C ILE A 15 4.24 17.73 -9.87
N SER A 16 3.05 18.16 -9.46
CA SER A 16 1.80 17.46 -9.65
C SER A 16 0.88 18.26 -10.57
N ALA A 17 0.13 17.57 -11.39
CA ALA A 17 -0.79 18.17 -12.33
C ALA A 17 -2.20 17.55 -12.23
N ILE A 18 -3.20 18.36 -12.53
CA ILE A 18 -4.56 17.91 -12.81
C ILE A 18 -4.88 18.32 -14.24
N PHE A 19 -5.17 17.32 -15.05
CA PHE A 19 -5.62 17.49 -16.43
C PHE A 19 -7.09 17.14 -16.54
N ALA A 20 -7.76 17.64 -17.57
CA ALA A 20 -9.07 17.18 -17.97
C ALA A 20 -8.95 16.39 -19.29
N ALA A 21 -9.45 15.18 -19.28
CA ALA A 21 -9.62 14.35 -20.46
C ALA A 21 -11.08 14.42 -20.91
N THR A 22 -11.31 14.76 -22.18
CA THR A 22 -12.65 14.80 -22.75
C THR A 22 -12.98 13.43 -23.35
N SER A 23 -14.03 12.78 -22.84
CA SER A 23 -14.56 11.53 -23.37
C SER A 23 -15.33 11.74 -24.66
N GLU A 24 -15.65 10.69 -25.41
CA GLU A 24 -16.38 10.73 -26.66
C GLU A 24 -17.79 11.38 -26.53
N ASP A 25 -18.39 11.26 -25.35
CA ASP A 25 -19.69 11.88 -25.02
C ASP A 25 -19.57 13.36 -24.62
N GLY A 26 -18.36 13.95 -24.67
CA GLY A 26 -18.07 15.32 -24.27
C GLY A 26 -17.90 15.55 -22.78
N THR A 27 -17.98 14.52 -21.95
CA THR A 27 -17.73 14.60 -20.50
C THR A 27 -16.26 14.84 -20.23
N LYS A 28 -15.96 15.82 -19.36
CA LYS A 28 -14.59 16.10 -18.90
C LYS A 28 -14.32 15.40 -17.59
N ASN A 29 -13.33 14.53 -17.59
CA ASN A 29 -12.89 13.78 -16.42
C ASN A 29 -11.52 14.26 -15.95
N GLU A 30 -11.34 14.38 -14.66
CA GLU A 30 -10.05 14.77 -14.08
C GLU A 30 -9.06 13.60 -14.12
N VAL A 31 -7.82 13.92 -14.46
CA VAL A 31 -6.68 13.01 -14.48
C VAL A 31 -5.57 13.63 -13.65
N LYS A 32 -5.26 13.01 -12.52
CA LYS A 32 -4.14 13.40 -11.66
C LYS A 32 -2.86 12.76 -12.20
N ALA A 33 -1.82 13.56 -12.36
CA ALA A 33 -0.53 13.11 -12.85
C ALA A 33 0.63 13.73 -12.07
N GLU A 34 1.77 13.11 -12.11
CA GLU A 34 2.99 13.60 -11.49
C GLU A 34 4.12 13.63 -12.53
N LEU A 35 4.96 14.67 -12.47
CA LEU A 35 6.14 14.75 -13.31
C LEU A 35 7.12 13.63 -12.96
N ASN A 36 7.73 13.02 -13.96
CA ASN A 36 8.71 11.94 -13.81
C ASN A 36 10.05 12.39 -13.22
N LYS A 37 10.23 13.68 -12.95
CA LYS A 37 11.42 14.28 -12.36
C LYS A 37 11.09 15.10 -11.13
N ARG A 38 11.96 15.02 -10.14
CA ARG A 38 11.96 15.90 -8.97
C ARG A 38 13.03 16.97 -9.16
N PHE A 39 12.74 18.20 -8.76
CA PHE A 39 13.72 19.28 -8.80
C PHE A 39 14.38 19.45 -7.44
N SER A 40 15.67 19.80 -7.45
CA SER A 40 16.45 20.00 -6.25
C SER A 40 16.32 21.42 -5.69
N THR A 41 15.97 22.39 -6.53
CA THR A 41 15.88 23.82 -6.18
C THR A 41 14.50 24.39 -6.53
N HIS A 42 14.12 25.41 -5.78
CA HIS A 42 12.88 26.16 -6.01
C HIS A 42 12.90 26.86 -7.38
N GLU A 43 14.05 27.38 -7.78
CA GLU A 43 14.26 28.08 -9.06
C GLU A 43 14.02 27.17 -10.26
N GLU A 44 14.53 25.93 -10.23
CA GLU A 44 14.27 24.94 -11.27
C GLU A 44 12.79 24.60 -11.38
N ALA A 45 12.12 24.43 -10.24
CA ALA A 45 10.69 24.14 -10.21
C ALA A 45 9.88 25.31 -10.76
N LEU A 46 10.21 26.55 -10.40
CA LEU A 46 9.55 27.76 -10.94
C LEU A 46 9.75 27.90 -12.45
N ALA A 47 10.98 27.68 -12.93
CA ALA A 47 11.27 27.75 -14.37
C ALA A 47 10.44 26.74 -15.16
N PHE A 48 10.29 25.52 -14.64
CA PHE A 48 9.44 24.50 -15.24
C PHE A 48 7.95 24.91 -15.24
N LEU A 49 7.45 25.45 -14.13
CA LEU A 49 6.07 25.92 -14.04
C LEU A 49 5.78 27.06 -15.04
N GLU A 50 6.72 27.98 -15.22
CA GLU A 50 6.60 29.05 -16.25
C GLU A 50 6.52 28.46 -17.66
N GLN A 51 7.37 27.48 -17.98
CA GLN A 51 7.33 26.76 -19.26
C GLN A 51 5.98 26.08 -19.50
N CYS A 52 5.38 25.51 -18.45
CA CYS A 52 4.07 24.84 -18.53
C CYS A 52 2.92 25.81 -18.86
N LYS A 53 3.07 27.12 -18.65
CA LYS A 53 1.99 28.08 -18.92
C LYS A 53 1.58 28.13 -20.39
N THR A 54 2.51 27.91 -21.28
CA THR A 54 2.31 27.95 -22.74
C THR A 54 2.41 26.58 -23.39
N ALA A 55 2.76 25.55 -22.64
CA ALA A 55 2.90 24.19 -23.15
C ALA A 55 1.56 23.54 -23.47
N SER A 56 1.59 22.59 -24.38
CA SER A 56 0.50 21.64 -24.63
C SER A 56 0.86 20.25 -24.13
N PHE A 57 -0.15 19.45 -23.81
CA PHE A 57 -0.01 18.14 -23.19
C PHE A 57 -0.78 17.11 -24.00
N LYS A 58 -0.08 16.06 -24.38
CA LYS A 58 -0.64 14.99 -25.20
C LYS A 58 -0.26 13.62 -24.67
N ILE A 59 -1.21 12.69 -24.67
CA ILE A 59 -0.94 11.32 -24.27
C ILE A 59 -0.02 10.67 -25.30
N SER A 60 1.20 10.31 -24.85
CA SER A 60 2.19 9.66 -25.69
C SER A 60 2.07 8.14 -25.68
N SER A 61 1.70 7.55 -24.54
CA SER A 61 1.51 6.10 -24.41
C SER A 61 0.55 5.73 -23.30
N ILE A 62 -0.12 4.59 -23.46
CA ILE A 62 -0.96 3.95 -22.46
C ILE A 62 -0.50 2.51 -22.30
N ALA A 63 0.08 2.17 -21.16
CA ALA A 63 0.53 0.83 -20.84
C ALA A 63 -0.40 0.19 -19.79
N ARG A 64 -0.82 -1.04 -20.03
CA ARG A 64 -1.62 -1.85 -19.08
C ARG A 64 -0.83 -3.08 -18.69
N LYS A 65 -0.70 -3.32 -17.39
CA LYS A 65 0.02 -4.48 -16.85
C LYS A 65 -0.79 -5.13 -15.74
N PRO A 66 -0.97 -6.46 -15.80
CA PRO A 66 -1.49 -7.20 -14.65
C PRO A 66 -0.43 -7.21 -13.55
N LEU A 67 -0.87 -6.94 -12.32
CA LEU A 67 -0.06 -7.01 -11.10
C LEU A 67 -0.70 -7.98 -10.13
N LYS A 68 0.13 -8.55 -9.28
CA LYS A 68 -0.30 -9.32 -8.12
C LYS A 68 0.22 -8.66 -6.86
N ARG A 69 -0.62 -8.55 -5.85
CA ARG A 69 -0.22 -8.20 -4.49
C ARG A 69 -0.33 -9.44 -3.63
N THR A 70 0.75 -9.77 -2.93
CA THR A 70 0.80 -10.89 -2.00
C THR A 70 0.53 -10.42 -0.58
N PRO A 71 -0.11 -11.24 0.27
CA PRO A 71 -0.32 -10.87 1.66
C PRO A 71 0.98 -10.89 2.46
N ALA A 72 1.01 -10.06 3.48
CA ALA A 72 2.09 -10.06 4.45
C ALA A 72 2.07 -11.31 5.35
N PRO A 73 3.21 -11.68 5.94
CA PRO A 73 3.30 -12.77 6.89
C PRO A 73 2.42 -12.55 8.13
N PRO A 74 2.12 -13.61 8.90
CA PRO A 74 1.53 -13.47 10.22
C PRO A 74 2.37 -12.56 11.13
N PHE A 75 1.77 -12.05 12.19
CA PHE A 75 2.43 -11.11 13.07
C PHE A 75 3.59 -11.70 13.87
N THR A 76 4.67 -10.92 13.94
CA THR A 76 5.66 -10.95 15.00
C THR A 76 5.31 -9.90 16.06
N THR A 77 6.04 -9.88 17.19
CA THR A 77 5.89 -8.81 18.20
C THR A 77 6.02 -7.43 17.57
N SER A 78 7.06 -7.21 16.76
CA SER A 78 7.34 -5.91 16.14
C SER A 78 6.25 -5.48 15.17
N THR A 79 5.81 -6.35 14.26
CA THR A 79 4.79 -6.01 13.27
C THR A 79 3.41 -5.83 13.90
N LEU A 80 3.10 -6.59 14.96
CA LEU A 80 1.87 -6.39 15.74
C LEU A 80 1.83 -5.00 16.39
N GLN A 81 2.93 -4.59 17.03
CA GLN A 81 3.04 -3.27 17.65
C GLN A 81 2.86 -2.14 16.64
N GLN A 82 3.46 -2.25 15.46
CA GLN A 82 3.34 -1.26 14.39
C GLN A 82 1.90 -1.14 13.88
N GLU A 83 1.28 -2.25 13.54
CA GLU A 83 -0.09 -2.23 13.01
C GLU A 83 -1.13 -1.86 14.08
N ALA A 84 -0.93 -2.26 15.32
CA ALA A 84 -1.79 -1.83 16.43
C ALA A 84 -1.70 -0.32 16.69
N ALA A 85 -0.51 0.27 16.56
CA ALA A 85 -0.34 1.72 16.65
C ALA A 85 -1.07 2.44 15.51
N ARG A 86 -0.89 1.99 14.28
CA ARG A 86 -1.49 2.61 13.09
C ARG A 86 -3.01 2.45 13.02
N LYS A 87 -3.51 1.25 13.23
CA LYS A 87 -4.94 0.92 13.05
C LYS A 87 -5.79 1.13 14.29
N LEU A 88 -5.23 0.93 15.47
CA LEU A 88 -5.97 0.95 16.73
C LEU A 88 -5.62 2.16 17.60
N GLY A 89 -4.52 2.85 17.30
CA GLY A 89 -4.00 3.94 18.12
C GLY A 89 -3.41 3.44 19.45
N PHE A 90 -2.99 2.18 19.51
CA PHE A 90 -2.44 1.59 20.73
C PHE A 90 -0.95 1.93 20.88
N THR A 91 -0.54 2.30 22.08
CA THR A 91 0.88 2.38 22.41
C THR A 91 1.50 0.97 22.45
N VAL A 92 2.83 0.91 22.38
CA VAL A 92 3.58 -0.36 22.51
C VAL A 92 3.22 -1.07 23.82
N SER A 93 3.22 -0.35 24.94
CA SER A 93 2.85 -0.89 26.25
C SER A 93 1.43 -1.42 26.28
N GLN A 94 0.48 -0.67 25.75
CA GLN A 94 -0.94 -1.06 25.69
C GLN A 94 -1.12 -2.31 24.82
N THR A 95 -0.48 -2.37 23.66
CA THR A 95 -0.52 -3.54 22.78
C THR A 95 -0.02 -4.78 23.49
N MET A 96 1.11 -4.69 24.18
CA MET A 96 1.69 -5.84 24.87
C MET A 96 0.88 -6.27 26.08
N MET A 97 0.29 -5.35 26.82
CA MET A 97 -0.59 -5.66 27.94
C MET A 97 -1.87 -6.39 27.46
N VAL A 98 -2.48 -5.90 26.40
CA VAL A 98 -3.70 -6.52 25.82
C VAL A 98 -3.38 -7.89 25.23
N ALA A 99 -2.26 -8.02 24.51
CA ALA A 99 -1.80 -9.29 23.95
C ALA A 99 -1.50 -10.32 25.05
N GLN A 100 -0.92 -9.89 26.18
CA GLN A 100 -0.70 -10.75 27.34
C GLN A 100 -2.02 -11.34 27.86
N ARG A 101 -3.04 -10.51 28.01
CA ARG A 101 -4.38 -10.95 28.45
C ARG A 101 -5.00 -11.95 27.49
N LEU A 102 -4.88 -11.70 26.17
CA LEU A 102 -5.39 -12.63 25.15
C LEU A 102 -4.66 -13.98 25.20
N TYR A 103 -3.35 -13.95 25.43
CA TYR A 103 -2.55 -15.17 25.59
C TYR A 103 -2.95 -15.94 26.87
N GLU A 104 -3.04 -15.28 28.02
CA GLU A 104 -3.44 -15.88 29.28
C GLU A 104 -4.85 -16.47 29.23
N ALA A 105 -5.74 -15.85 28.44
CA ALA A 105 -7.09 -16.38 28.18
C ALA A 105 -7.10 -17.52 27.13
N GLY A 106 -5.94 -17.93 26.62
CA GLY A 106 -5.82 -18.99 25.63
C GLY A 106 -6.35 -18.62 24.24
N ARG A 107 -6.49 -17.32 23.93
CA ARG A 107 -7.07 -16.85 22.65
C ARG A 107 -6.07 -16.75 21.51
N ILE A 108 -4.81 -16.46 21.83
CA ILE A 108 -3.71 -16.32 20.87
C ILE A 108 -2.49 -17.11 21.30
N THR A 109 -1.57 -17.37 20.38
CA THR A 109 -0.23 -17.89 20.66
C THR A 109 0.61 -16.86 21.40
N TYR A 110 1.78 -17.25 21.88
CA TYR A 110 2.65 -16.37 22.64
C TYR A 110 3.05 -15.12 21.88
N MET A 111 2.84 -13.94 22.48
CA MET A 111 2.98 -12.65 21.84
C MET A 111 4.41 -12.11 21.75
N ARG A 112 5.38 -12.75 22.40
CA ARG A 112 6.80 -12.37 22.29
C ARG A 112 7.52 -13.34 21.39
N THR A 113 7.52 -13.04 20.10
CA THR A 113 8.13 -13.87 19.07
C THR A 113 8.60 -13.03 17.90
N ASP A 114 9.68 -13.42 17.27
CA ASP A 114 10.18 -12.91 15.99
C ASP A 114 9.85 -13.87 14.83
N SER A 115 9.16 -14.97 15.13
CA SER A 115 8.78 -15.99 14.16
C SER A 115 7.55 -15.57 13.35
N VAL A 116 7.59 -15.85 12.06
CA VAL A 116 6.46 -15.76 11.13
C VAL A 116 5.90 -17.13 10.75
N ASN A 117 6.41 -18.20 11.37
CA ASN A 117 6.01 -19.55 11.06
C ASN A 117 4.63 -19.89 11.60
N LEU A 118 3.89 -20.71 10.86
CA LEU A 118 2.66 -21.32 11.31
C LEU A 118 2.84 -22.85 11.29
N SER A 119 2.32 -23.53 12.31
CA SER A 119 2.28 -24.99 12.33
C SER A 119 1.38 -25.53 11.21
N SER A 120 1.59 -26.77 10.82
CA SER A 120 0.76 -27.43 9.80
C SER A 120 -0.71 -27.46 10.21
N LEU A 121 -0.98 -27.64 11.50
CA LEU A 121 -2.33 -27.58 12.05
C LEU A 121 -2.94 -26.19 11.90
N ALA A 122 -2.18 -25.13 12.22
CA ALA A 122 -2.63 -23.75 12.07
C ALA A 122 -2.94 -23.42 10.59
N ILE A 123 -2.08 -23.83 9.66
CA ILE A 123 -2.31 -23.64 8.23
C ILE A 123 -3.59 -24.37 7.79
N SER A 124 -3.75 -25.62 8.15
CA SER A 124 -4.89 -26.45 7.75
C SER A 124 -6.22 -25.94 8.34
N THR A 125 -6.24 -25.50 9.59
CA THR A 125 -7.45 -24.95 10.22
C THR A 125 -7.81 -23.58 9.64
N THR A 126 -6.81 -22.75 9.37
CA THR A 126 -7.00 -21.46 8.70
C THR A 126 -7.54 -21.63 7.29
N GLN A 127 -7.00 -22.59 6.53
CA GLN A 127 -7.48 -22.93 5.20
C GLN A 127 -8.97 -23.28 5.21
N LYS A 128 -9.37 -24.21 6.07
CA LYS A 128 -10.78 -24.64 6.17
C LYS A 128 -11.70 -23.48 6.50
N GLU A 129 -11.27 -22.56 7.37
CA GLU A 129 -12.06 -21.41 7.75
C GLU A 129 -12.20 -20.41 6.61
N ILE A 130 -11.12 -20.14 5.86
CA ILE A 130 -11.14 -19.28 4.67
C ILE A 130 -12.10 -19.86 3.62
N GLU A 131 -11.98 -21.15 3.32
CA GLU A 131 -12.83 -21.83 2.35
C GLU A 131 -14.31 -21.79 2.76
N ARG A 132 -14.59 -21.95 4.05
CA ARG A 132 -15.95 -21.88 4.59
C ARG A 132 -16.56 -20.48 4.47
N LEU A 133 -15.76 -19.42 4.72
CA LEU A 133 -16.23 -18.03 4.76
C LEU A 133 -16.28 -17.36 3.40
N TYR A 134 -15.30 -17.65 2.55
CA TYR A 134 -15.06 -16.87 1.33
C TYR A 134 -15.04 -17.71 0.06
N GLY A 135 -14.90 -19.02 0.17
CA GLY A 135 -14.78 -19.93 -0.97
C GLY A 135 -13.34 -20.39 -1.20
N THR A 136 -13.22 -21.47 -1.96
CA THR A 136 -11.92 -22.12 -2.25
C THR A 136 -10.99 -21.23 -3.09
N GLU A 137 -11.53 -20.36 -3.92
CA GLU A 137 -10.77 -19.41 -4.74
C GLU A 137 -10.00 -18.38 -3.91
N TYR A 138 -10.43 -18.13 -2.68
CA TYR A 138 -9.75 -17.22 -1.75
C TYR A 138 -8.65 -17.89 -0.93
N SER A 139 -8.53 -19.20 -0.99
CA SER A 139 -7.56 -19.97 -0.19
C SER A 139 -6.29 -20.19 -0.97
N GLN A 140 -5.17 -19.82 -0.37
CA GLN A 140 -3.82 -20.15 -0.85
C GLN A 140 -2.90 -20.30 0.34
N THR A 141 -2.63 -21.53 0.73
CA THR A 141 -1.73 -21.81 1.85
C THR A 141 -0.29 -21.43 1.53
N ARG A 142 0.40 -20.83 2.50
CA ARG A 142 1.78 -20.41 2.40
C ARG A 142 2.56 -20.80 3.65
N LYS A 143 3.82 -21.15 3.44
CA LYS A 143 4.80 -21.30 4.52
C LYS A 143 5.73 -20.09 4.48
N TYR A 144 5.78 -19.37 5.57
CA TYR A 144 6.73 -18.28 5.75
C TYR A 144 7.92 -18.80 6.56
N HIS A 145 9.09 -18.34 6.24
CA HIS A 145 10.32 -18.71 6.96
C HIS A 145 10.94 -17.48 7.59
N THR A 146 11.31 -17.60 8.85
CA THR A 146 12.01 -16.55 9.56
C THR A 146 13.45 -16.49 9.08
N SER A 147 13.90 -15.34 8.61
CA SER A 147 15.23 -15.14 8.04
C SER A 147 16.30 -14.79 9.09
N SER A 148 15.94 -14.61 10.36
CA SER A 148 16.88 -14.26 11.42
C SER A 148 17.77 -15.46 11.80
N LYS A 149 19.09 -15.26 11.71
CA LYS A 149 20.07 -16.23 12.22
C LYS A 149 19.91 -16.37 13.73
N GLY A 150 19.36 -17.50 14.19
CA GLY A 150 19.13 -17.79 15.60
C GLY A 150 17.65 -17.85 16.01
N ALA A 151 16.72 -17.64 15.10
CA ALA A 151 15.31 -17.94 15.37
C ALA A 151 15.17 -19.46 15.63
N GLN A 152 14.68 -19.80 16.82
CA GLN A 152 14.37 -21.20 17.12
C GLN A 152 13.17 -21.60 16.24
N GLU A 153 13.34 -22.60 15.38
CA GLU A 153 12.29 -23.14 14.49
C GLU A 153 11.02 -23.59 15.22
N ALA A 154 11.10 -23.73 16.54
CA ALA A 154 10.00 -24.16 17.40
C ALA A 154 8.97 -23.06 17.72
N HIS A 155 9.24 -21.78 17.42
CA HIS A 155 8.35 -20.68 17.74
C HIS A 155 7.37 -20.41 16.59
N GLU A 156 6.10 -20.25 16.93
CA GLU A 156 5.07 -19.80 15.99
C GLU A 156 4.95 -18.26 15.98
N ALA A 157 4.35 -17.75 14.91
CA ALA A 157 3.85 -16.39 14.82
C ALA A 157 2.72 -16.14 15.83
N ILE A 158 2.35 -14.88 16.01
CA ILE A 158 1.19 -14.49 16.80
C ILE A 158 -0.07 -14.76 15.96
N ARG A 159 -0.89 -15.68 16.40
CA ARG A 159 -2.12 -16.12 15.73
C ARG A 159 -3.22 -16.48 16.72
N PRO A 160 -4.48 -16.49 16.29
CA PRO A 160 -5.55 -17.11 17.09
C PRO A 160 -5.26 -18.59 17.31
N THR A 161 -5.58 -19.09 18.50
CA THR A 161 -5.51 -20.53 18.79
C THR A 161 -6.61 -21.31 18.12
N ASP A 162 -7.75 -20.66 17.89
CA ASP A 162 -8.92 -21.20 17.18
C ASP A 162 -9.40 -20.19 16.12
N MET A 163 -9.17 -20.51 14.85
CA MET A 163 -9.57 -19.66 13.72
C MET A 163 -11.09 -19.63 13.50
N SER A 164 -11.85 -20.58 14.05
CA SER A 164 -13.32 -20.55 13.98
C SER A 164 -13.97 -19.57 14.96
N ALA A 165 -13.21 -19.12 15.97
CA ALA A 165 -13.66 -18.14 16.95
C ALA A 165 -13.45 -16.71 16.39
N HIS A 166 -14.45 -16.18 15.69
CA HIS A 166 -14.42 -14.83 15.12
C HIS A 166 -14.65 -13.75 16.14
N ASN A 167 -15.45 -14.06 17.17
CA ASN A 167 -15.76 -13.17 18.27
C ASN A 167 -15.30 -13.80 19.58
N ILE A 168 -14.74 -12.99 20.44
CA ILE A 168 -14.32 -13.39 21.78
C ILE A 168 -15.02 -12.52 22.83
N ASP A 169 -15.17 -13.07 24.03
CA ASP A 169 -15.53 -12.28 25.20
C ASP A 169 -14.31 -11.52 25.70
N GLY A 170 -14.55 -10.33 26.23
CA GLY A 170 -13.48 -9.48 26.74
C GLY A 170 -13.78 -8.00 26.59
N THR A 171 -12.78 -7.18 26.91
CA THR A 171 -12.85 -5.73 26.75
C THR A 171 -12.85 -5.32 25.28
N SER A 172 -13.26 -4.09 25.01
CA SER A 172 -13.19 -3.53 23.65
C SER A 172 -11.76 -3.57 23.06
N GLN A 173 -10.76 -3.34 23.89
CA GLN A 173 -9.36 -3.40 23.47
C GLN A 173 -8.93 -4.82 23.11
N GLU A 174 -9.32 -5.80 23.89
CA GLU A 174 -9.05 -7.23 23.62
C GLU A 174 -9.72 -7.68 22.32
N LYS A 175 -10.99 -7.32 22.11
CA LYS A 175 -11.72 -7.65 20.88
C LYS A 175 -11.09 -7.01 19.64
N ARG A 176 -10.68 -5.75 19.73
CA ARG A 176 -10.05 -5.05 18.60
C ARG A 176 -8.67 -5.62 18.25
N LEU A 177 -7.84 -5.93 19.24
CA LEU A 177 -6.53 -6.53 18.99
C LEU A 177 -6.66 -7.96 18.46
N TYR A 178 -7.59 -8.75 19.01
CA TYR A 178 -7.89 -10.09 18.51
C TYR A 178 -8.35 -10.07 17.05
N ASP A 179 -9.28 -9.19 16.69
CA ASP A 179 -9.75 -9.02 15.31
C ASP A 179 -8.60 -8.68 14.35
N LEU A 180 -7.70 -7.80 14.75
CA LEU A 180 -6.51 -7.46 13.98
C LEU A 180 -5.60 -8.68 13.75
N ILE A 181 -5.35 -9.47 14.79
CA ILE A 181 -4.53 -10.69 14.73
C ILE A 181 -5.21 -11.75 13.84
N TRP A 182 -6.51 -11.94 14.02
CA TRP A 182 -7.30 -12.88 13.22
C TRP A 182 -7.24 -12.54 11.73
N LYS A 183 -7.51 -11.29 11.38
CA LYS A 183 -7.49 -10.81 9.99
C LYS A 183 -6.12 -10.95 9.35
N ARG A 184 -5.06 -10.63 10.07
CA ARG A 184 -3.69 -10.78 9.55
C ARG A 184 -3.33 -12.25 9.31
N THR A 185 -3.70 -13.13 10.23
CA THR A 185 -3.47 -14.57 10.09
C THR A 185 -4.26 -15.15 8.92
N ALA A 186 -5.53 -14.84 8.81
CA ALA A 186 -6.38 -15.26 7.70
C ALA A 186 -5.81 -14.76 6.36
N ALA A 187 -5.53 -13.47 6.25
CA ALA A 187 -4.99 -12.86 5.03
C ALA A 187 -3.67 -13.51 4.58
N SER A 188 -2.80 -13.91 5.51
CA SER A 188 -1.53 -14.57 5.21
C SER A 188 -1.71 -15.90 4.44
N GLN A 189 -2.87 -16.54 4.58
CA GLN A 189 -3.22 -17.81 3.95
C GLN A 189 -4.27 -17.67 2.85
N MET A 190 -4.52 -16.43 2.39
CA MET A 190 -5.47 -16.12 1.33
C MET A 190 -4.75 -15.90 -0.01
N ALA A 191 -5.51 -16.02 -1.10
CA ALA A 191 -5.02 -15.82 -2.45
C ALA A 191 -4.54 -14.38 -2.69
N ASP A 192 -3.61 -14.23 -3.60
CA ASP A 192 -3.12 -12.92 -4.04
C ASP A 192 -4.26 -12.07 -4.59
N ALA A 193 -4.18 -10.78 -4.38
CA ALA A 193 -5.01 -9.83 -5.10
C ALA A 193 -4.48 -9.65 -6.53
N LYS A 194 -5.40 -9.62 -7.51
CA LYS A 194 -5.09 -9.35 -8.92
C LYS A 194 -5.55 -7.95 -9.26
N ILE A 195 -4.66 -7.20 -9.88
CA ILE A 195 -4.84 -5.78 -10.16
C ILE A 195 -4.41 -5.51 -11.59
N ASP A 196 -5.22 -4.78 -12.34
CA ASP A 196 -4.82 -4.22 -13.63
C ASP A 196 -4.34 -2.78 -13.39
N LYS A 197 -3.05 -2.55 -13.60
CA LYS A 197 -2.43 -1.23 -13.51
C LYS A 197 -2.34 -0.60 -14.89
N THR A 198 -2.90 0.59 -15.02
CA THR A 198 -2.77 1.43 -16.22
C THR A 198 -1.79 2.58 -15.92
N THR A 199 -0.81 2.77 -16.77
CA THR A 199 0.14 3.89 -16.72
C THR A 199 0.01 4.69 -17.99
N VAL A 200 -0.32 5.97 -17.85
CA VAL A 200 -0.47 6.92 -18.96
C VAL A 200 0.69 7.89 -18.90
N SER A 201 1.47 7.96 -19.99
CA SER A 201 2.54 8.94 -20.16
C SER A 201 2.01 10.12 -20.96
N ILE A 202 2.23 11.33 -20.44
CA ILE A 202 1.74 12.58 -21.00
C ILE A 202 2.95 13.42 -21.41
N ALA A 203 3.15 13.55 -22.72
CA ALA A 203 4.24 14.36 -23.29
C ALA A 203 3.92 15.85 -23.20
N ILE A 204 4.97 16.64 -23.06
CA ILE A 204 4.94 18.09 -22.94
C ILE A 204 5.53 18.69 -24.22
N PHE A 205 4.78 19.60 -24.86
CA PHE A 205 5.17 20.27 -26.08
C PHE A 205 5.24 21.77 -25.86
N ASP A 206 6.29 22.40 -26.39
CA ASP A 206 6.41 23.87 -26.42
C ASP A 206 5.46 24.51 -27.45
N THR A 207 5.52 25.83 -27.57
CA THR A 207 4.69 26.60 -28.51
C THR A 207 5.04 26.34 -29.99
N GLU A 208 6.22 25.84 -30.26
CA GLU A 208 6.69 25.48 -31.60
C GLU A 208 6.40 24.01 -31.96
N GLY A 209 5.87 23.26 -31.00
CA GLY A 209 5.53 21.85 -31.17
C GLY A 209 6.70 20.89 -30.94
N HIS A 210 7.78 21.34 -30.30
CA HIS A 210 8.88 20.46 -29.91
C HIS A 210 8.54 19.76 -28.59
N GLU A 211 8.79 18.44 -28.56
CA GLU A 211 8.59 17.62 -27.39
C GLU A 211 9.77 17.76 -26.42
N GLU A 212 9.46 17.92 -25.14
CA GLU A 212 10.44 17.80 -24.06
C GLU A 212 10.90 16.35 -23.92
N ALA A 213 12.16 16.06 -24.26
CA ALA A 213 12.65 14.70 -24.41
C ALA A 213 12.70 13.91 -23.09
N ASP A 214 13.03 14.58 -21.98
CA ASP A 214 13.30 13.93 -20.68
C ASP A 214 12.21 14.15 -19.64
N LEU A 215 11.21 14.96 -19.94
CA LEU A 215 10.15 15.33 -19.02
C LEU A 215 8.79 14.90 -19.56
N GLN A 216 8.07 14.19 -18.74
CA GLN A 216 6.68 13.81 -18.98
C GLN A 216 5.90 13.73 -17.68
N PHE A 217 4.60 13.96 -17.75
CA PHE A 217 3.71 13.63 -16.65
C PHE A 217 3.28 12.17 -16.77
N VAL A 218 3.10 11.54 -15.61
CA VAL A 218 2.67 10.15 -15.52
C VAL A 218 1.42 10.09 -14.66
N ALA A 219 0.34 9.54 -15.21
CA ALA A 219 -0.87 9.21 -14.48
C ALA A 219 -0.98 7.70 -14.34
N THR A 220 -1.34 7.23 -13.14
CA THR A 220 -1.52 5.81 -12.87
C THR A 220 -2.92 5.55 -12.34
N GLY A 221 -3.50 4.44 -12.76
CA GLY A 221 -4.76 3.94 -12.23
C GLY A 221 -4.67 2.45 -12.00
N GLU A 222 -5.39 1.97 -11.00
CA GLU A 222 -5.44 0.56 -10.66
C GLU A 222 -6.90 0.11 -10.54
N VAL A 223 -7.19 -1.06 -11.10
CA VAL A 223 -8.48 -1.73 -10.97
C VAL A 223 -8.24 -3.10 -10.35
N ILE A 224 -8.86 -3.36 -9.21
CA ILE A 224 -8.81 -4.67 -8.56
C ILE A 224 -9.76 -5.59 -9.33
N THR A 225 -9.20 -6.60 -10.01
CA THR A 225 -9.97 -7.61 -10.75
C THR A 225 -10.34 -8.80 -9.87
N PHE A 226 -9.52 -9.08 -8.86
CA PHE A 226 -9.80 -10.05 -7.80
C PHE A 226 -9.18 -9.55 -6.50
N ASP A 227 -10.00 -9.38 -5.47
CA ASP A 227 -9.56 -8.77 -4.21
C ASP A 227 -8.67 -9.69 -3.36
N GLY A 228 -8.83 -11.02 -3.46
CA GLY A 228 -8.01 -11.96 -2.71
C GLY A 228 -7.96 -11.62 -1.21
N PHE A 229 -6.77 -11.59 -0.63
CA PHE A 229 -6.57 -11.25 0.78
C PHE A 229 -7.01 -9.82 1.15
N LEU A 230 -7.08 -8.89 0.21
CA LEU A 230 -7.53 -7.50 0.45
C LEU A 230 -8.99 -7.44 0.92
N LYS A 231 -9.76 -8.49 0.69
CA LYS A 231 -11.12 -8.63 1.23
C LYS A 231 -11.15 -8.58 2.75
N VAL A 232 -10.10 -9.07 3.39
CA VAL A 232 -10.02 -9.23 4.84
C VAL A 232 -9.07 -8.22 5.48
N TYR A 233 -7.94 -7.94 4.83
CA TYR A 233 -6.87 -7.18 5.46
C TYR A 233 -6.07 -6.34 4.46
N ARG A 234 -5.84 -5.07 4.84
CA ARG A 234 -4.90 -4.18 4.16
C ARG A 234 -3.88 -3.69 5.18
N GLU A 235 -2.59 -3.74 4.85
CA GLU A 235 -1.56 -3.13 5.69
C GLU A 235 -1.69 -1.61 5.69
N SER A 236 -1.33 -1.01 6.82
CA SER A 236 -1.20 0.44 6.91
C SER A 236 0.18 0.86 6.41
N THR A 237 0.22 1.93 5.63
CA THR A 237 1.47 2.56 5.20
C THR A 237 1.64 3.90 5.89
N ASP A 238 2.90 4.34 6.05
CA ASP A 238 3.21 5.66 6.61
C ASP A 238 3.10 6.77 5.55
N ASP A 239 2.95 6.40 4.27
CA ASP A 239 2.73 7.34 3.18
C ASP A 239 1.27 7.78 3.14
N GLU A 240 1.02 9.03 3.49
CA GLU A 240 -0.31 9.65 3.44
C GLU A 240 -0.97 9.57 2.04
N ASN A 241 -0.15 9.41 1.00
CA ASN A 241 -0.61 9.30 -0.40
C ASN A 241 -1.09 7.89 -0.79
N GLU A 242 -0.77 6.84 -0.01
CA GLU A 242 -1.23 5.48 -0.27
C GLU A 242 -2.53 5.12 0.47
N ASN A 243 -2.97 5.98 1.41
CA ASN A 243 -4.24 5.81 2.14
C ASN A 243 -5.48 6.34 1.37
N GLU A 244 -5.29 7.07 0.27
CA GLU A 244 -6.40 7.33 -0.64
C GLU A 244 -6.75 6.02 -1.36
N ASP A 245 -7.99 5.64 -1.30
CA ASP A 245 -8.60 4.47 -1.96
C ASP A 245 -7.97 4.24 -3.34
N THR A 246 -7.00 3.33 -3.40
CA THR A 246 -6.13 3.12 -4.58
C THR A 246 -6.80 2.37 -5.73
N SER A 247 -8.11 2.29 -5.74
CA SER A 247 -8.87 1.79 -6.87
C SER A 247 -9.42 2.92 -7.74
N HIS A 248 -8.60 3.94 -8.04
CA HIS A 248 -8.99 4.94 -9.02
C HIS A 248 -8.72 4.43 -10.43
N ALA A 249 -9.76 3.91 -11.05
CA ALA A 249 -9.73 3.67 -12.49
C ALA A 249 -9.51 5.03 -13.20
N LEU A 250 -8.56 5.08 -14.11
CA LEU A 250 -8.43 6.23 -15.00
C LEU A 250 -9.63 6.26 -15.96
N PRO A 251 -10.08 7.45 -16.36
CA PRO A 251 -11.09 7.56 -17.41
C PRO A 251 -10.60 6.96 -18.72
N ALA A 252 -11.53 6.64 -19.61
CA ALA A 252 -11.18 6.17 -20.95
C ALA A 252 -10.42 7.27 -21.71
N MET A 253 -9.25 6.92 -22.20
CA MET A 253 -8.35 7.83 -22.93
C MET A 253 -7.69 7.09 -24.08
N ASN A 254 -7.23 7.84 -25.07
CA ASN A 254 -6.55 7.30 -26.25
C ASN A 254 -5.16 7.93 -26.40
N GLU A 255 -4.23 7.17 -26.97
CA GLU A 255 -2.93 7.71 -27.38
C GLU A 255 -3.12 8.82 -28.41
N GLY A 256 -2.33 9.87 -28.30
CA GLY A 256 -2.43 11.05 -29.13
C GLY A 256 -3.50 12.07 -28.68
N GLN A 257 -4.30 11.77 -27.67
CA GLN A 257 -5.30 12.68 -27.14
C GLN A 257 -4.66 13.87 -26.45
N LEU A 258 -5.13 15.08 -26.78
CA LEU A 258 -4.76 16.30 -26.08
C LEU A 258 -5.51 16.40 -24.74
N LEU A 259 -4.78 16.82 -23.71
CA LEU A 259 -5.32 17.05 -22.38
C LEU A 259 -5.37 18.54 -22.07
N GLU A 260 -6.45 18.97 -21.44
CA GLU A 260 -6.60 20.33 -20.94
C GLU A 260 -5.93 20.44 -19.57
N ARG A 261 -4.99 21.38 -19.42
CA ARG A 261 -4.40 21.69 -18.13
C ARG A 261 -5.42 22.37 -17.22
N ARG A 262 -5.66 21.79 -16.04
CA ARG A 262 -6.45 22.41 -14.97
C ARG A 262 -5.58 23.12 -13.97
N SER A 263 -4.57 22.39 -13.43
CA SER A 263 -3.57 22.96 -12.51
C SER A 263 -2.26 22.21 -12.62
N ILE A 264 -1.16 22.92 -12.39
CA ILE A 264 0.18 22.32 -12.19
C ILE A 264 0.77 23.04 -11.00
N VAL A 265 1.17 22.26 -9.98
CA VAL A 265 1.66 22.79 -8.71
C VAL A 265 2.99 22.14 -8.34
N SER A 266 3.84 22.92 -7.68
CA SER A 266 5.05 22.43 -7.05
C SER A 266 4.84 22.28 -5.56
N THR A 267 5.22 21.15 -5.01
CA THR A 267 5.18 20.88 -3.57
C THR A 267 6.57 20.58 -3.06
N GLU A 268 7.01 21.36 -2.08
CA GLU A 268 8.26 21.08 -1.36
C GLU A 268 8.08 19.86 -0.47
N ARG A 269 9.04 18.95 -0.54
CA ARG A 269 9.15 17.76 0.30
C ARG A 269 10.57 17.59 0.79
N TYR A 270 10.77 16.82 1.81
CA TYR A 270 12.06 16.53 2.38
C TYR A 270 12.38 15.05 2.27
N SER A 271 13.63 14.72 1.95
CA SER A 271 14.08 13.34 1.93
C SER A 271 13.92 12.73 3.32
N MET A 272 13.41 11.51 3.37
CA MET A 272 13.23 10.76 4.62
C MET A 272 14.48 9.93 4.90
N GLY A 273 14.89 9.90 6.17
CA GLY A 273 15.97 9.05 6.64
C GLY A 273 15.62 7.56 6.53
N PRO A 274 16.64 6.68 6.64
CA PRO A 274 16.40 5.25 6.69
C PRO A 274 15.49 4.91 7.87
N SER A 275 14.50 4.07 7.64
CA SER A 275 13.61 3.55 8.69
C SER A 275 14.37 2.62 9.65
N ARG A 276 13.93 2.55 10.90
CA ARG A 276 14.45 1.58 11.89
C ARG A 276 14.07 0.15 11.54
#